data_e148b399e9cebccdcb87a0a27fb181e1
#
_entry.id   e148b399e9cebccdcb87a0a27fb181e1
#
_cell.length_a   1.000
_cell.length_b   1.000
_cell.length_c   1.000
_cell.angle_alpha   90.00
_cell.angle_beta   90.00
_cell.angle_gamma   90.00
#
_symmetry.space_group_name_H-M   'P 1'
#
loop_
_entity.id
_entity.type
_entity.pdbx_description
1 polymer ?
#
loop_
_entity_poly.entity_id
_entity_poly.type
_entity_poly.pdbx_seq_one_letter_code
_entity_poly.pdbx_strand_id
1 'polypeptide(L)'
;MTKILLVDDSKFLRLATERALARAGYDVSTATDGEEAIEMARGQHPDLILLDMLLPKIPGPEVLKRLKNEAETADIPIVVLTGLSQKNAARLQHDGAFGYLGKSELGLDKGCEALVAAVAGIVDEISVKAWETSRTPKGTPKKNK
;
A
#
# COMPACT_ATOMS: atom_id res chain seq x y z
N MET A 1 12.08 -1.36 -11.41
CA MET A 1 11.12 -2.33 -10.89
C MET A 1 10.42 -1.75 -9.69
N THR A 2 9.11 -1.81 -9.67
CA THR A 2 8.33 -1.26 -8.57
C THR A 2 8.53 -2.07 -7.30
N LYS A 3 8.85 -1.40 -6.22
CA LYS A 3 9.05 -2.03 -4.92
C LYS A 3 7.77 -1.96 -4.10
N ILE A 4 7.32 -3.12 -3.64
CA ILE A 4 6.11 -3.22 -2.84
C ILE A 4 6.46 -3.83 -1.49
N LEU A 5 6.01 -3.19 -0.43
CA LEU A 5 6.11 -3.76 0.92
C LEU A 5 4.74 -4.31 1.28
N LEU A 6 4.68 -5.62 1.51
CA LEU A 6 3.45 -6.30 1.88
C LEU A 6 3.45 -6.57 3.38
N VAL A 7 2.47 -6.06 4.08
CA VAL A 7 2.37 -6.21 5.53
C VAL A 7 1.16 -7.07 5.85
N ASP A 8 1.40 -8.29 6.30
CA ASP A 8 0.35 -9.26 6.58
C ASP A 8 0.90 -10.30 7.55
N ASP A 9 0.18 -10.57 8.64
CA ASP A 9 0.65 -11.54 9.62
C ASP A 9 0.24 -12.97 9.28
N SER A 10 -0.62 -13.18 8.30
CA SER A 10 -1.02 -14.52 7.88
C SER A 10 0.04 -15.09 6.95
N LYS A 11 0.75 -16.10 7.42
CA LYS A 11 1.83 -16.69 6.63
C LYS A 11 1.33 -17.20 5.28
N PHE A 12 0.19 -17.87 5.28
CA PHE A 12 -0.35 -18.46 4.06
C PHE A 12 -0.68 -17.37 3.02
N LEU A 13 -1.46 -16.37 3.44
CA LEU A 13 -1.85 -15.29 2.53
C LEU A 13 -0.66 -14.45 2.12
N ARG A 14 0.25 -14.20 3.05
CA ARG A 14 1.43 -13.40 2.76
C ARG A 14 2.27 -14.05 1.66
N LEU A 15 2.54 -15.35 1.81
CA LEU A 15 3.34 -16.05 0.82
C LEU A 15 2.64 -16.12 -0.54
N ALA A 16 1.34 -16.39 -0.54
CA ALA A 16 0.60 -16.47 -1.79
C ALA A 16 0.60 -15.13 -2.51
N THR A 17 0.38 -14.05 -1.77
CA THR A 17 0.34 -12.71 -2.34
C THR A 17 1.72 -12.29 -2.83
N GLU A 18 2.74 -12.57 -2.05
CA GLU A 18 4.12 -12.25 -2.43
C GLU A 18 4.48 -12.92 -3.75
N ARG A 19 4.18 -14.20 -3.87
CA ARG A 19 4.49 -14.95 -5.08
C ARG A 19 3.76 -14.42 -6.30
N ALA A 20 2.48 -14.09 -6.13
CA ALA A 20 1.68 -13.58 -7.22
C ALA A 20 2.22 -12.23 -7.71
N LEU A 21 2.57 -11.35 -6.79
CA LEU A 21 3.11 -10.05 -7.16
C LEU A 21 4.50 -10.16 -7.77
N ALA A 22 5.33 -11.05 -7.25
CA ALA A 22 6.66 -11.26 -7.81
C ALA A 22 6.57 -11.78 -9.24
N ARG A 23 5.63 -12.68 -9.50
CA ARG A 23 5.43 -13.18 -10.86
C ARG A 23 4.97 -12.09 -11.81
N ALA A 24 4.27 -11.09 -11.29
CA ALA A 24 3.82 -9.97 -12.10
C ALA A 24 4.93 -8.94 -12.37
N GLY A 25 6.11 -9.14 -11.79
CA GLY A 25 7.26 -8.29 -12.08
C GLY A 25 7.60 -7.29 -11.00
N TYR A 26 7.00 -7.40 -9.81
CA TYR A 26 7.29 -6.47 -8.72
C TYR A 26 8.38 -7.02 -7.80
N ASP A 27 9.10 -6.09 -7.18
CA ASP A 27 10.11 -6.42 -6.18
C ASP A 27 9.40 -6.35 -4.82
N VAL A 28 9.11 -7.50 -4.24
CA VAL A 28 8.26 -7.58 -3.04
C VAL A 28 9.07 -7.89 -1.80
N SER A 29 8.89 -7.08 -0.78
CA SER A 29 9.39 -7.35 0.57
C SER A 29 8.19 -7.56 1.47
N THR A 30 8.35 -8.31 2.55
CA THR A 30 7.24 -8.61 3.44
C THR A 30 7.55 -8.25 4.87
N ALA A 31 6.52 -7.86 5.61
CA ALA A 31 6.60 -7.63 7.05
C ALA A 31 5.45 -8.35 7.71
N THR A 32 5.65 -8.83 8.93
CA THR A 32 4.66 -9.63 9.63
C THR A 32 3.92 -8.88 10.73
N ASP A 33 4.39 -7.70 11.08
CA ASP A 33 3.74 -6.87 12.09
C ASP A 33 4.01 -5.40 11.80
N GLY A 34 3.36 -4.54 12.58
CA GLY A 34 3.43 -3.11 12.35
C GLY A 34 4.80 -2.49 12.63
N GLU A 35 5.50 -3.00 13.64
CA GLU A 35 6.82 -2.47 13.95
C GLU A 35 7.80 -2.76 12.82
N GLU A 36 7.80 -3.99 12.34
CA GLU A 36 8.66 -4.38 11.24
C GLU A 36 8.33 -3.57 9.99
N ALA A 37 7.04 -3.35 9.75
CA ALA A 37 6.60 -2.59 8.59
C ALA A 37 7.15 -1.17 8.62
N ILE A 38 7.09 -0.51 9.77
CA ILE A 38 7.58 0.86 9.90
C ILE A 38 9.09 0.92 9.67
N GLU A 39 9.83 -0.01 10.27
CA GLU A 39 11.27 -0.06 10.09
C GLU A 39 11.65 -0.30 8.63
N MET A 40 10.97 -1.23 7.98
CA MET A 40 11.27 -1.53 6.59
C MET A 40 10.91 -0.38 5.66
N ALA A 41 9.80 0.30 5.94
CA ALA A 41 9.42 1.46 5.15
C ALA A 41 10.47 2.56 5.23
N ARG A 42 11.01 2.79 6.42
CA ARG A 42 12.08 3.79 6.59
C ARG A 42 13.35 3.39 5.84
N GLY A 43 13.74 2.13 5.95
CA GLY A 43 15.00 1.67 5.39
C GLY A 43 14.97 1.47 3.89
N GLN A 44 13.87 0.97 3.36
CA GLN A 44 13.77 0.61 1.95
C GLN A 44 13.03 1.63 1.09
N HIS A 45 12.21 2.43 1.68
CA HIS A 45 11.38 3.42 0.99
C HIS A 45 10.67 2.79 -0.22
N PRO A 46 9.76 1.83 0.02
CA PRO A 46 9.07 1.17 -1.10
C PRO A 46 8.19 2.16 -1.88
N ASP A 47 7.86 1.78 -3.09
CA ASP A 47 6.99 2.60 -3.94
C ASP A 47 5.53 2.47 -3.56
N LEU A 48 5.17 1.40 -2.87
CA LEU A 48 3.81 1.13 -2.45
C LEU A 48 3.83 0.21 -1.23
N ILE A 49 2.96 0.48 -0.27
CA ILE A 49 2.76 -0.40 0.88
C ILE A 49 1.36 -0.97 0.81
N LEU A 50 1.26 -2.30 0.88
CA LEU A 50 -0.02 -2.99 1.02
C LEU A 50 -0.13 -3.39 2.48
N LEU A 51 -1.07 -2.80 3.18
CA LEU A 51 -1.15 -2.90 4.64
C LEU A 51 -2.44 -3.58 5.09
N ASP A 52 -2.29 -4.72 5.75
CA ASP A 52 -3.43 -5.40 6.37
C ASP A 52 -3.84 -4.62 7.62
N MET A 53 -5.14 -4.46 7.81
CA MET A 53 -5.64 -3.74 8.98
C MET A 53 -5.57 -4.57 10.26
N LEU A 54 -5.55 -5.88 10.15
CA LEU A 54 -5.52 -6.75 11.32
C LEU A 54 -4.11 -7.27 11.55
N LEU A 55 -3.36 -6.56 12.36
CA LEU A 55 -1.97 -6.89 12.64
C LEU A 55 -1.73 -7.04 14.14
N PRO A 56 -0.76 -7.88 14.53
CA PRO A 56 -0.36 -7.94 15.93
C PRO A 56 0.52 -6.73 16.29
N LYS A 57 0.73 -6.53 17.56
CA LYS A 57 1.56 -5.46 18.13
C LYS A 57 0.99 -4.07 17.89
N ILE A 58 1.03 -3.60 16.67
CA ILE A 58 0.49 -2.27 16.33
C ILE A 58 -0.63 -2.47 15.34
N PRO A 59 -1.86 -2.04 15.65
CA PRO A 59 -2.99 -2.18 14.71
C PRO A 59 -2.73 -1.45 13.40
N GLY A 60 -3.31 -1.97 12.31
CA GLY A 60 -3.13 -1.37 11.00
C GLY A 60 -3.40 0.12 10.94
N PRO A 61 -4.53 0.61 11.50
CA PRO A 61 -4.79 2.06 11.48
C PRO A 61 -3.69 2.88 12.17
N GLU A 62 -3.11 2.35 13.23
CA GLU A 62 -2.01 3.03 13.91
C GLU A 62 -0.76 3.05 13.05
N VAL A 63 -0.46 1.95 12.37
CA VAL A 63 0.67 1.89 11.43
C VAL A 63 0.50 2.95 10.34
N LEU A 64 -0.70 3.04 9.79
CA LEU A 64 -1.00 4.03 8.77
C LEU A 64 -0.72 5.44 9.26
N LYS A 65 -1.21 5.77 10.45
CA LYS A 65 -0.98 7.10 11.02
C LYS A 65 0.48 7.39 11.25
N ARG A 66 1.21 6.43 11.80
CA ARG A 66 2.63 6.63 12.06
C ARG A 66 3.42 6.87 10.79
N LEU A 67 3.14 6.08 9.75
CA LEU A 67 3.84 6.23 8.49
C LEU A 67 3.53 7.58 7.84
N LYS A 68 2.29 8.05 7.95
CA LYS A 68 1.92 9.32 7.35
C LYS A 68 2.42 10.53 8.15
N ASN A 69 2.73 10.34 9.42
CA ASN A 69 3.22 11.42 10.27
C ASN A 69 4.74 11.56 10.26
N GLU A 70 5.46 10.65 9.66
CA GLU A 70 6.91 10.73 9.57
C GLU A 70 7.33 11.27 8.21
N ALA A 71 8.22 12.24 8.19
CA ALA A 71 8.68 12.85 6.95
C ALA A 71 9.29 11.83 6.00
N GLU A 72 9.96 10.83 6.56
CA GLU A 72 10.65 9.82 5.73
C GLU A 72 9.71 8.89 4.99
N THR A 73 8.49 8.72 5.50
CA THR A 73 7.56 7.75 4.93
C THR A 73 6.22 8.36 4.49
N ALA A 74 6.01 9.64 4.78
CA ALA A 74 4.71 10.28 4.52
C ALA A 74 4.33 10.28 3.04
N ASP A 75 5.30 10.28 2.16
CA ASP A 75 5.04 10.31 0.72
C ASP A 75 4.81 8.94 0.10
N ILE A 76 4.99 7.86 0.86
CA ILE A 76 4.78 6.52 0.34
C ILE A 76 3.28 6.22 0.28
N PRO A 77 2.73 5.89 -0.90
CA PRO A 77 1.32 5.54 -0.97
C PRO A 77 1.05 4.22 -0.24
N ILE A 78 -0.01 4.21 0.55
CA ILE A 78 -0.41 3.04 1.33
C ILE A 78 -1.80 2.61 0.90
N VAL A 79 -1.93 1.36 0.47
CA VAL A 79 -3.21 0.78 0.13
C VAL A 79 -3.55 -0.23 1.22
N VAL A 80 -4.72 -0.08 1.79
CA VAL A 80 -5.16 -0.89 2.91
C VAL A 80 -5.89 -2.12 2.41
N LEU A 81 -5.50 -3.29 2.92
CA LEU A 81 -6.22 -4.54 2.67
C LEU A 81 -7.14 -4.76 3.86
N THR A 82 -8.42 -4.78 3.62
CA THR A 82 -9.37 -4.78 4.74
C THR A 82 -10.58 -5.67 4.49
N GLY A 83 -11.08 -6.29 5.55
CA GLY A 83 -12.39 -6.93 5.53
C GLY A 83 -13.49 -6.00 6.03
N LEU A 84 -13.15 -4.74 6.27
CA LEU A 84 -14.10 -3.79 6.80
C LEU A 84 -15.13 -3.38 5.76
N SER A 85 -16.28 -2.92 6.22
CA SER A 85 -17.33 -2.44 5.35
C SER A 85 -16.92 -1.11 4.70
N GLN A 86 -17.65 -0.73 3.66
CA GLN A 86 -17.39 0.53 2.99
C GLN A 86 -17.54 1.76 3.88
N LYS A 87 -18.31 1.63 4.96
CA LYS A 87 -18.44 2.74 5.90
C LYS A 87 -17.09 3.14 6.47
N ASN A 88 -16.22 2.17 6.68
CA ASN A 88 -14.92 2.43 7.25
C ASN A 88 -13.88 2.82 6.21
N ALA A 89 -14.18 2.60 4.93
CA ALA A 89 -13.26 2.92 3.86
C ALA A 89 -12.99 4.43 3.78
N ALA A 90 -14.05 5.24 3.88
CA ALA A 90 -13.89 6.68 3.83
C ALA A 90 -13.01 7.18 4.96
N ARG A 91 -13.14 6.57 6.14
CA ARG A 91 -12.33 6.93 7.29
C ARG A 91 -10.86 6.62 7.05
N LEU A 92 -10.58 5.46 6.43
CA LEU A 92 -9.21 5.08 6.13
C LEU A 92 -8.56 6.06 5.16
N GLN A 93 -9.30 6.52 4.16
CA GLN A 93 -8.79 7.52 3.24
C GLN A 93 -8.54 8.85 3.94
N HIS A 94 -9.42 9.21 4.86
CA HIS A 94 -9.24 10.43 5.66
C HIS A 94 -7.96 10.33 6.49
N ASP A 95 -7.62 9.13 6.96
CA ASP A 95 -6.41 8.92 7.76
C ASP A 95 -5.15 8.84 6.91
N GLY A 96 -5.26 8.99 5.60
CA GLY A 96 -4.10 9.10 4.74
C GLY A 96 -3.86 7.93 3.80
N ALA A 97 -4.75 6.95 3.75
CA ALA A 97 -4.60 5.84 2.81
C ALA A 97 -4.80 6.32 1.38
N PHE A 98 -3.95 5.84 0.47
CA PHE A 98 -4.10 6.12 -0.95
C PHE A 98 -5.36 5.47 -1.49
N GLY A 99 -5.67 4.28 -0.99
CA GLY A 99 -6.86 3.56 -1.38
C GLY A 99 -7.05 2.36 -0.47
N TYR A 100 -8.04 1.56 -0.77
CA TYR A 100 -8.30 0.35 0.00
C TYR A 100 -8.80 -0.76 -0.94
N LEU A 101 -8.55 -2.00 -0.52
CA LEU A 101 -9.03 -3.18 -1.26
C LEU A 101 -9.71 -4.10 -0.27
N GLY A 102 -10.92 -4.52 -0.60
CA GLY A 102 -11.65 -5.45 0.25
C GLY A 102 -11.17 -6.87 0.04
N LYS A 103 -10.79 -7.54 1.11
CA LYS A 103 -10.26 -8.90 1.01
C LYS A 103 -11.26 -9.87 0.41
N SER A 104 -12.53 -9.72 0.75
CA SER A 104 -13.55 -10.63 0.22
C SER A 104 -13.77 -10.47 -1.28
N GLU A 105 -13.54 -9.26 -1.79
CA GLU A 105 -13.72 -8.98 -3.21
C GLU A 105 -12.54 -9.46 -4.05
N LEU A 106 -11.40 -9.67 -3.42
CA LEU A 106 -10.19 -10.04 -4.14
C LEU A 106 -10.05 -11.53 -4.38
N GLY A 107 -10.85 -12.35 -3.70
CA GLY A 107 -10.77 -13.79 -3.86
C GLY A 107 -9.40 -14.35 -3.54
N LEU A 108 -8.78 -13.87 -2.47
CA LEU A 108 -7.41 -14.27 -2.12
C LEU A 108 -7.27 -15.76 -1.88
N ASP A 109 -8.36 -16.42 -1.48
CA ASP A 109 -8.38 -17.86 -1.25
C ASP A 109 -8.37 -18.65 -2.56
N LYS A 110 -8.66 -18.00 -3.68
CA LYS A 110 -8.72 -18.65 -5.00
C LYS A 110 -7.56 -18.28 -5.90
N GLY A 111 -6.55 -17.66 -5.32
CA GLY A 111 -5.44 -17.13 -6.08
C GLY A 111 -5.46 -15.61 -5.97
N CYS A 112 -4.47 -14.96 -6.46
CA CYS A 112 -4.33 -13.53 -6.23
C CYS A 112 -4.49 -12.72 -7.52
N GLU A 113 -5.18 -13.26 -8.50
CA GLU A 113 -5.33 -12.58 -9.79
C GLU A 113 -6.02 -11.24 -9.68
N ALA A 114 -7.11 -11.19 -8.91
CA ALA A 114 -7.83 -9.92 -8.73
C ALA A 114 -6.96 -8.91 -7.98
N LEU A 115 -6.21 -9.37 -7.00
CA LEU A 115 -5.30 -8.49 -6.27
C LEU A 115 -4.21 -7.94 -7.20
N VAL A 116 -3.60 -8.80 -8.00
CA VAL A 116 -2.56 -8.37 -8.93
C VAL A 116 -3.10 -7.34 -9.91
N ALA A 117 -4.30 -7.56 -10.44
CA ALA A 117 -4.92 -6.62 -11.36
C ALA A 117 -5.20 -5.28 -10.66
N ALA A 118 -5.70 -5.32 -9.43
CA ALA A 118 -5.98 -4.11 -8.66
C ALA A 118 -4.69 -3.34 -8.36
N VAL A 119 -3.64 -4.06 -7.99
CA VAL A 119 -2.34 -3.45 -7.72
C VAL A 119 -1.78 -2.80 -8.99
N ALA A 120 -1.90 -3.47 -10.13
CA ALA A 120 -1.42 -2.89 -11.38
C ALA A 120 -2.09 -1.57 -11.69
N GLY A 121 -3.41 -1.49 -11.47
CA GLY A 121 -4.13 -0.24 -11.67
C GLY A 121 -3.67 0.86 -10.72
N ILE A 122 -3.40 0.49 -9.47
CA ILE A 122 -2.93 1.44 -8.46
C ILE A 122 -1.52 1.93 -8.81
N VAL A 123 -0.65 1.03 -9.22
CA VAL A 123 0.72 1.39 -9.61
C VAL A 123 0.68 2.37 -10.79
N ASP A 124 -0.22 2.15 -11.74
CA ASP A 124 -0.38 3.06 -12.86
C ASP A 124 -0.82 4.44 -12.39
N GLU A 125 -1.77 4.51 -11.45
CA GLU A 125 -2.22 5.78 -10.90
C GLU A 125 -1.08 6.53 -10.21
N ILE A 126 -0.28 5.79 -9.43
CA ILE A 126 0.86 6.39 -8.73
C ILE A 126 1.86 6.95 -9.73
N SER A 127 2.14 6.21 -10.79
CA SER A 127 3.08 6.64 -11.81
C SER A 127 2.59 7.89 -12.52
N VAL A 128 1.31 7.96 -12.85
CA VAL A 128 0.74 9.14 -13.50
C VAL A 128 0.86 10.35 -12.59
N LYS A 129 0.53 10.20 -11.30
CA LYS A 129 0.63 11.31 -10.36
C LYS A 129 2.06 11.78 -10.18
N ALA A 130 3.00 10.84 -10.11
CA ALA A 130 4.40 11.18 -9.97
C ALA A 130 4.89 11.94 -11.20
N TRP A 131 4.46 11.51 -12.38
CA TRP A 131 4.83 12.17 -13.63
C TRP A 131 4.28 13.58 -13.69
N GLU A 132 3.02 13.76 -13.30
CA GLU A 132 2.39 15.08 -13.28
C GLU A 132 3.10 16.01 -12.33
N THR A 133 3.46 15.50 -11.16
CA THR A 133 4.20 16.28 -10.17
C THR A 133 5.57 16.69 -10.70
N SER A 134 6.24 15.78 -11.40
CA SER A 134 7.55 16.09 -11.97
C SER A 134 7.48 17.14 -13.05
N ARG A 135 6.40 17.16 -13.82
CA ARG A 135 6.24 18.12 -14.90
C ARG A 135 5.99 19.53 -14.40
N THR A 136 5.46 19.66 -13.22
CA THR A 136 5.14 20.99 -12.67
C THR A 136 6.27 21.45 -11.79
N PRO A 137 7.03 22.46 -12.20
CA PRO A 137 8.13 22.93 -11.39
C PRO A 137 7.63 23.46 -10.06
N LYS A 138 8.42 23.25 -9.02
CA LYS A 138 8.08 23.75 -7.71
C LYS A 138 8.02 25.26 -7.72
N GLY A 139 7.07 25.80 -7.02
CA GLY A 139 6.89 27.23 -6.94
C GLY A 139 6.13 27.82 -8.10
N THR A 140 5.80 27.02 -9.10
CA THR A 140 5.02 27.47 -10.23
C THR A 140 3.56 27.14 -10.02
N PRO A 141 2.64 28.07 -10.27
CA PRO A 141 1.24 27.75 -10.14
C PRO A 141 0.89 26.60 -11.06
N LYS A 142 0.08 25.77 -10.55
CA LYS A 142 -0.32 24.68 -11.38
C LYS A 142 -1.19 25.13 -12.45
N LYS A 143 -1.22 25.84 -12.76
CA LYS A 143 -1.86 26.23 -13.78
C LYS A 143 -2.76 25.46 -14.28
N ASN A 144 -2.61 25.48 -13.83
CA ASN A 144 -2.98 24.86 -14.19
C ASN A 144 -3.09 24.16 -14.90
N LYS A 145 -2.88 23.98 -14.89
CA LYS A 145 -2.76 23.32 -15.56
C LYS A 145 -3.21 22.96 -15.75
#